data_e8604d503e35cf6a9b8d1c0c84a4491f
#
_entry.id   e8604d503e35cf6a9b8d1c0c84a4491f
#
_cell.length_a   1.000
_cell.length_b   1.000
_cell.length_c   1.000
_cell.angle_alpha   90.00
_cell.angle_beta   90.00
_cell.angle_gamma   90.00
#
_symmetry.space_group_name_H-M   'P 1'
#
loop_
_entity.id
_entity.type
_entity.pdbx_description
1 polymer ?
#
loop_
_entity_poly.entity_id
_entity_poly.type
_entity_poly.pdbx_seq_one_letter_code
_entity_poly.pdbx_strand_id
1 'polypeptide(L)'
;MFLGTFTIPSSFAQVQSGGVDKEGTWYVGEGLKQGDLFSYSMCHVDYKECIPFEMDMWIKGDIQSGSETKWLTEVVVYDGNKRIIGEMELGKIAPEPTGGSEELGVYRGAFKSSVAWLSAFATSDGSAGGKGPKEFKSVSWGKIGNIGGEQVIPTALETITTTSGIWDTVLVSWKTGGATSKVWIVDGFPFPVKASTLTHVSEGIPPPEYKFELLDYKENVQQSPFEGITSTIDEYSALGCDTNYEKHTSIKKPTHNYQYQVYVYYGPEDPVQGCEMGFTIKFISKYDDTEFLNQVQYDFLTVDDNLTPLRSIAQEENRSFLYSPSGLSSLDIVVKEEPGDAHYVIWIYGLSPEGIVPSGTADYLEIVIPIYASDGDSTPTPTPTPTPTQNIPAWIKNNAGWWADGAIDDSSFVQGIQYLIKEGIMEIPPTTQGSSSGTNEIPAWIKNNAGWWADGAIDDSSFVQGIQYLIKEGIMSITS
;
A
#
# COMPACT_ATOMS: atom_id res chain seq x y z
N MET A 1 -53.17 -50.72 -13.51
CA MET A 1 -52.15 -50.32 -12.54
C MET A 1 -50.78 -50.42 -13.24
N PHE A 2 -50.33 -49.29 -13.89
CA PHE A 2 -49.05 -49.29 -14.60
C PHE A 2 -48.04 -48.55 -13.71
N LEU A 3 -47.04 -49.29 -13.25
CA LEU A 3 -45.87 -48.71 -12.61
C LEU A 3 -44.90 -48.21 -13.66
N GLY A 4 -44.80 -46.88 -13.79
CA GLY A 4 -43.75 -46.23 -14.54
C GLY A 4 -42.49 -46.07 -13.72
N THR A 5 -41.42 -46.76 -14.11
CA THR A 5 -40.07 -46.56 -13.57
C THR A 5 -39.47 -45.25 -14.09
N PHE A 6 -39.36 -44.29 -13.22
CA PHE A 6 -38.52 -43.08 -13.54
C PHE A 6 -37.03 -43.42 -13.38
N THR A 7 -36.35 -43.51 -14.48
CA THR A 7 -34.89 -43.52 -14.48
C THR A 7 -34.41 -42.07 -14.39
N ILE A 8 -33.78 -41.69 -13.29
CA ILE A 8 -33.04 -40.46 -13.09
C ILE A 8 -31.72 -40.61 -13.86
N PRO A 9 -31.39 -39.77 -14.86
CA PRO A 9 -30.04 -39.81 -15.41
C PRO A 9 -29.07 -39.29 -14.36
N SER A 10 -28.17 -40.18 -13.89
CA SER A 10 -27.01 -39.79 -13.13
C SER A 10 -26.08 -38.98 -14.08
N SER A 11 -26.13 -37.65 -13.96
CA SER A 11 -25.08 -36.80 -14.50
C SER A 11 -23.80 -37.04 -13.71
N PHE A 12 -22.97 -37.94 -14.21
CA PHE A 12 -21.57 -37.98 -13.76
C PHE A 12 -20.97 -36.60 -14.16
N ALA A 13 -20.63 -35.77 -13.19
CA ALA A 13 -19.73 -34.68 -13.41
C ALA A 13 -18.41 -35.30 -13.91
N GLN A 14 -18.16 -35.14 -15.21
CA GLN A 14 -16.84 -35.45 -15.76
C GLN A 14 -15.84 -34.56 -15.01
N VAL A 15 -14.96 -35.18 -14.24
CA VAL A 15 -13.73 -34.54 -13.79
C VAL A 15 -13.01 -34.17 -15.08
N GLN A 16 -13.02 -32.88 -15.41
CA GLN A 16 -12.35 -32.34 -16.58
C GLN A 16 -10.85 -32.60 -16.41
N SER A 17 -10.34 -33.57 -17.14
CA SER A 17 -8.89 -33.75 -17.31
C SER A 17 -8.37 -32.47 -17.93
N GLY A 18 -7.47 -31.76 -17.27
CA GLY A 18 -6.93 -30.47 -17.71
C GLY A 18 -6.47 -30.48 -19.18
N GLY A 19 -6.41 -29.27 -19.73
CA GLY A 19 -6.17 -29.03 -21.17
C GLY A 19 -7.47 -28.72 -21.91
N VAL A 20 -7.38 -27.89 -22.95
CA VAL A 20 -8.52 -27.55 -23.83
C VAL A 20 -8.32 -28.17 -25.20
N ASP A 21 -9.41 -28.49 -25.90
CA ASP A 21 -9.35 -29.04 -27.27
C ASP A 21 -9.07 -27.93 -28.30
N LYS A 22 -7.85 -27.36 -28.19
CA LYS A 22 -7.30 -26.36 -29.11
C LYS A 22 -5.87 -26.75 -29.46
N GLU A 23 -5.57 -26.82 -30.75
CA GLU A 23 -4.21 -26.99 -31.23
C GLU A 23 -3.41 -25.69 -31.06
N GLY A 24 -2.11 -25.80 -30.97
CA GLY A 24 -1.19 -24.66 -30.86
C GLY A 24 -0.53 -24.56 -29.49
N THR A 25 0.34 -23.61 -29.43
CA THR A 25 1.13 -23.29 -28.24
C THR A 25 1.03 -21.79 -27.97
N TRP A 26 1.36 -21.37 -26.77
CA TRP A 26 1.45 -19.97 -26.40
C TRP A 26 2.63 -19.73 -25.44
N TYR A 27 3.18 -18.53 -25.48
CA TYR A 27 4.17 -18.03 -24.54
C TYR A 27 4.05 -16.51 -24.37
N VAL A 28 4.50 -15.98 -23.25
CA VAL A 28 4.50 -14.54 -23.02
C VAL A 28 5.44 -13.85 -24.00
N GLY A 29 4.93 -12.87 -24.73
CA GLY A 29 5.64 -12.14 -25.78
C GLY A 29 5.45 -12.73 -27.19
N GLU A 30 4.53 -13.68 -27.37
CA GLU A 30 4.22 -14.22 -28.69
C GLU A 30 3.71 -13.14 -29.64
N GLY A 31 4.40 -12.95 -30.77
CA GLY A 31 4.01 -11.93 -31.75
C GLY A 31 4.37 -10.49 -31.39
N LEU A 32 5.03 -10.24 -30.25
CA LEU A 32 5.45 -8.89 -29.84
C LEU A 32 6.41 -8.28 -30.85
N LYS A 33 6.17 -7.04 -31.25
CA LYS A 33 6.94 -6.32 -32.27
C LYS A 33 7.08 -4.85 -31.97
N GLN A 34 8.04 -4.22 -32.61
CA GLN A 34 8.20 -2.77 -32.58
C GLN A 34 6.93 -2.07 -33.08
N GLY A 35 6.53 -1.02 -32.41
CA GLY A 35 5.33 -0.25 -32.74
C GLY A 35 4.03 -0.77 -32.08
N ASP A 36 4.10 -1.85 -31.31
CA ASP A 36 2.94 -2.27 -30.52
C ASP A 36 2.73 -1.31 -29.35
N LEU A 37 1.48 -0.92 -29.14
CA LEU A 37 1.02 -0.07 -28.04
C LEU A 37 -0.06 -0.81 -27.26
N PHE A 38 0.12 -0.93 -25.96
CA PHE A 38 -0.81 -1.57 -25.03
C PHE A 38 -1.23 -0.58 -23.96
N SER A 39 -2.52 -0.57 -23.62
CA SER A 39 -3.05 0.13 -22.46
C SER A 39 -3.71 -0.88 -21.52
N TYR A 40 -3.28 -0.92 -20.28
CA TYR A 40 -3.84 -1.80 -19.25
C TYR A 40 -4.37 -0.99 -18.07
N SER A 41 -5.55 -1.36 -17.57
CA SER A 41 -5.91 -1.10 -16.18
C SER A 41 -5.45 -2.27 -15.34
N MET A 42 -4.72 -2.01 -14.27
CA MET A 42 -4.13 -3.07 -13.45
C MET A 42 -4.02 -2.68 -11.97
N CYS A 43 -4.03 -3.68 -11.11
CA CYS A 43 -3.75 -3.53 -9.68
C CYS A 43 -2.98 -4.75 -9.16
N HIS A 44 -2.23 -4.57 -8.09
CA HIS A 44 -1.49 -5.63 -7.40
C HIS A 44 -1.53 -5.40 -5.89
N VAL A 45 -1.66 -6.49 -5.09
CA VAL A 45 -1.79 -6.39 -3.64
C VAL A 45 -0.58 -5.74 -2.97
N ASP A 46 0.63 -6.03 -3.47
CA ASP A 46 1.87 -5.45 -2.96
C ASP A 46 2.04 -3.97 -3.35
N TYR A 47 1.09 -3.44 -4.14
CA TYR A 47 1.06 -2.06 -4.55
C TYR A 47 -0.33 -1.46 -4.26
N LYS A 48 -0.43 -0.53 -3.33
CA LYS A 48 -1.67 0.14 -2.90
C LYS A 48 -2.85 -0.81 -2.68
N GLU A 49 -2.59 -2.04 -2.21
CA GLU A 49 -3.61 -3.04 -1.89
C GLU A 49 -4.64 -3.29 -3.00
N CYS A 50 -4.14 -3.34 -4.23
CA CYS A 50 -4.93 -3.51 -5.44
C CYS A 50 -5.86 -2.32 -5.76
N ILE A 51 -5.47 -1.08 -5.44
CA ILE A 51 -6.07 0.11 -6.04
C ILE A 51 -5.63 0.16 -7.51
N PRO A 52 -6.57 0.29 -8.47
CA PRO A 52 -6.24 0.28 -9.88
C PRO A 52 -5.44 1.50 -10.33
N PHE A 53 -4.51 1.28 -11.25
CA PHE A 53 -3.84 2.30 -12.04
C PHE A 53 -3.84 1.89 -13.52
N GLU A 54 -3.61 2.85 -14.43
CA GLU A 54 -3.48 2.57 -15.85
C GLU A 54 -2.02 2.65 -16.28
N MET A 55 -1.62 1.77 -17.19
CA MET A 55 -0.28 1.73 -17.75
C MET A 55 -0.35 1.60 -19.27
N ASP A 56 0.15 2.62 -19.96
CA ASP A 56 0.35 2.62 -21.40
C ASP A 56 1.80 2.25 -21.72
N MET A 57 1.99 1.31 -22.64
CA MET A 57 3.30 0.81 -23.03
C MET A 57 3.45 0.77 -24.55
N TRP A 58 4.42 1.48 -25.06
CA TRP A 58 4.77 1.48 -26.48
C TRP A 58 6.13 0.82 -26.71
N ILE A 59 6.17 -0.21 -27.55
CA ILE A 59 7.39 -0.92 -27.89
C ILE A 59 8.19 -0.10 -28.90
N LYS A 60 9.16 0.64 -28.41
CA LYS A 60 9.98 1.58 -29.17
C LYS A 60 10.93 0.86 -30.15
N GLY A 61 11.41 -0.32 -29.78
CA GLY A 61 12.33 -1.13 -30.60
C GLY A 61 13.34 -1.91 -29.77
N ASP A 62 14.47 -2.22 -30.38
CA ASP A 62 15.55 -2.97 -29.77
C ASP A 62 16.56 -2.05 -29.08
N ILE A 63 17.05 -2.48 -27.92
CA ILE A 63 18.17 -1.86 -27.21
C ILE A 63 19.21 -2.93 -26.86
N GLN A 64 20.49 -2.56 -26.92
CA GLN A 64 21.57 -3.38 -26.38
C GLN A 64 21.81 -3.04 -24.93
N SER A 65 21.58 -3.99 -24.03
CA SER A 65 21.80 -3.87 -22.60
C SER A 65 22.84 -4.91 -22.15
N GLY A 66 24.09 -4.49 -22.03
CA GLY A 66 25.21 -5.39 -21.85
C GLY A 66 25.42 -6.33 -23.05
N SER A 67 25.38 -7.64 -22.83
CA SER A 67 25.51 -8.67 -23.88
C SER A 67 24.19 -9.11 -24.51
N GLU A 68 23.05 -8.57 -24.04
CA GLU A 68 21.71 -9.00 -24.46
C GLU A 68 20.99 -7.93 -25.25
N THR A 69 20.24 -8.35 -26.27
CA THR A 69 19.28 -7.49 -26.95
C THR A 69 17.95 -7.57 -26.22
N LYS A 70 17.36 -6.44 -25.88
CA LYS A 70 16.08 -6.32 -25.18
C LYS A 70 15.11 -5.46 -25.97
N TRP A 71 13.85 -5.47 -25.58
CA TRP A 71 12.88 -4.48 -25.99
C TRP A 71 13.03 -3.22 -25.16
N LEU A 72 13.15 -2.08 -25.79
CA LEU A 72 12.97 -0.76 -25.17
C LEU A 72 11.51 -0.37 -25.30
N THR A 73 10.89 -0.04 -24.18
CA THR A 73 9.47 0.32 -24.10
C THR A 73 9.35 1.69 -23.45
N GLU A 74 8.68 2.63 -24.11
CA GLU A 74 8.23 3.86 -23.45
C GLU A 74 6.93 3.57 -22.68
N VAL A 75 6.81 4.15 -21.50
CA VAL A 75 5.71 3.86 -20.58
C VAL A 75 5.17 5.14 -19.98
N VAL A 76 3.85 5.25 -19.93
CA VAL A 76 3.14 6.25 -19.12
C VAL A 76 2.25 5.53 -18.14
N VAL A 77 2.34 5.89 -16.87
CA VAL A 77 1.47 5.40 -15.81
C VAL A 77 0.56 6.52 -15.36
N TYR A 78 -0.72 6.23 -15.25
CA TYR A 78 -1.74 7.11 -14.66
C TYR A 78 -2.24 6.46 -13.36
N ASP A 79 -1.87 7.05 -12.24
CA ASP A 79 -2.17 6.54 -10.90
C ASP A 79 -2.79 7.65 -10.04
N GLY A 80 -4.11 7.68 -9.98
CA GLY A 80 -4.84 8.80 -9.40
C GLY A 80 -4.51 10.10 -10.11
N ASN A 81 -3.92 11.04 -9.39
CA ASN A 81 -3.47 12.32 -9.95
C ASN A 81 -2.04 12.27 -10.51
N LYS A 82 -1.34 11.15 -10.32
CA LYS A 82 0.02 10.98 -10.82
C LYS A 82 0.03 10.59 -12.29
N ARG A 83 0.96 11.20 -13.01
CA ARG A 83 1.34 10.80 -14.36
C ARG A 83 2.85 10.66 -14.40
N ILE A 84 3.30 9.41 -14.59
CA ILE A 84 4.72 9.05 -14.54
C ILE A 84 5.13 8.56 -15.92
N ILE A 85 6.19 9.12 -16.47
CA ILE A 85 6.71 8.77 -17.78
C ILE A 85 8.10 8.20 -17.60
N GLY A 86 8.41 7.16 -18.32
CA GLY A 86 9.72 6.56 -18.29
C GLY A 86 9.90 5.48 -19.32
N GLU A 87 10.99 4.74 -19.22
CA GLU A 87 11.32 3.63 -20.10
C GLU A 87 11.43 2.33 -19.29
N MET A 88 11.03 1.21 -19.91
CA MET A 88 11.29 -0.14 -19.41
C MET A 88 12.08 -0.95 -20.44
N GLU A 89 13.01 -1.75 -19.96
CA GLU A 89 13.67 -2.78 -20.74
C GLU A 89 12.98 -4.13 -20.49
N LEU A 90 12.48 -4.77 -21.55
CA LEU A 90 11.87 -6.10 -21.46
C LEU A 90 12.75 -7.16 -22.12
N GLY A 91 12.84 -8.32 -21.51
CA GLY A 91 13.56 -9.46 -22.06
C GLY A 91 12.98 -9.94 -23.40
N LYS A 92 13.80 -10.46 -24.31
CA LYS A 92 13.34 -11.03 -25.61
C LYS A 92 12.74 -12.41 -25.46
N ILE A 93 13.26 -13.23 -24.55
CA ILE A 93 12.79 -14.61 -24.33
C ILE A 93 11.56 -14.61 -23.43
N ALA A 94 11.59 -13.78 -22.40
CA ALA A 94 10.50 -13.51 -21.49
C ALA A 94 10.38 -12.00 -21.34
N PRO A 95 9.33 -11.36 -21.85
CA PRO A 95 9.15 -9.91 -21.77
C PRO A 95 8.82 -9.44 -20.35
N GLU A 96 9.68 -9.79 -19.41
CA GLU A 96 9.67 -9.26 -18.05
C GLU A 96 10.53 -8.00 -17.97
N PRO A 97 10.18 -7.02 -17.15
CA PRO A 97 11.03 -5.87 -16.87
C PRO A 97 12.37 -6.30 -16.27
N THR A 98 13.45 -5.88 -16.90
CA THR A 98 14.83 -6.18 -16.47
C THR A 98 15.63 -4.92 -16.16
N GLY A 99 15.08 -3.72 -16.43
CA GLY A 99 15.67 -2.42 -16.24
C GLY A 99 14.71 -1.31 -16.66
N GLY A 100 15.17 -0.09 -16.60
CA GLY A 100 14.42 1.11 -17.00
C GLY A 100 14.51 2.24 -15.98
N SER A 101 13.68 3.25 -16.16
CA SER A 101 13.62 4.44 -15.32
C SER A 101 13.31 4.13 -13.87
N GLU A 102 13.93 4.85 -12.95
CA GLU A 102 13.82 4.62 -11.52
C GLU A 102 12.39 4.87 -11.03
N GLU A 103 11.76 5.90 -11.54
CA GLU A 103 10.39 6.36 -11.23
C GLU A 103 9.33 5.27 -11.51
N LEU A 104 9.62 4.37 -12.44
CA LEU A 104 8.76 3.23 -12.77
C LEU A 104 9.01 2.00 -11.89
N GLY A 105 9.89 2.06 -10.88
CA GLY A 105 10.33 0.89 -10.11
C GLY A 105 9.20 0.03 -9.57
N VAL A 106 8.24 0.64 -8.89
CA VAL A 106 7.07 -0.05 -8.29
C VAL A 106 6.16 -0.63 -9.37
N TYR A 107 5.89 0.16 -10.43
CA TYR A 107 5.00 -0.24 -11.53
C TYR A 107 5.62 -1.34 -12.39
N ARG A 108 6.96 -1.36 -12.56
CA ARG A 108 7.69 -2.49 -13.16
C ARG A 108 7.49 -3.77 -12.35
N GLY A 109 7.54 -3.65 -11.01
CA GLY A 109 7.27 -4.76 -10.10
C GLY A 109 5.84 -5.29 -10.28
N ALA A 110 4.85 -4.41 -10.30
CA ALA A 110 3.45 -4.78 -10.51
C ALA A 110 3.24 -5.44 -11.89
N PHE A 111 3.78 -4.88 -12.96
CA PHE A 111 3.71 -5.48 -14.31
C PHE A 111 4.34 -6.87 -14.36
N LYS A 112 5.54 -7.03 -13.77
CA LYS A 112 6.24 -8.32 -13.71
C LYS A 112 5.43 -9.37 -12.98
N SER A 113 4.85 -9.01 -11.83
CA SER A 113 4.11 -9.92 -10.96
C SER A 113 2.66 -10.16 -11.42
N SER A 114 2.20 -9.49 -12.48
CA SER A 114 0.84 -9.63 -13.01
C SER A 114 0.82 -9.95 -14.50
N VAL A 115 0.89 -8.96 -15.39
CA VAL A 115 0.75 -9.15 -16.85
C VAL A 115 1.83 -10.10 -17.42
N ALA A 116 3.07 -9.96 -16.95
CA ALA A 116 4.18 -10.80 -17.38
C ALA A 116 4.36 -12.09 -16.54
N TRP A 117 3.55 -12.31 -15.52
CA TRP A 117 3.75 -13.40 -14.53
C TRP A 117 3.77 -14.80 -15.16
N LEU A 118 2.98 -15.05 -16.22
CA LEU A 118 2.96 -16.35 -16.91
C LEU A 118 4.30 -16.69 -17.60
N SER A 119 5.24 -15.75 -17.75
CA SER A 119 6.61 -16.04 -18.21
C SER A 119 7.36 -17.00 -17.27
N ALA A 120 6.92 -17.08 -16.00
CA ALA A 120 7.39 -18.10 -15.07
C ALA A 120 7.11 -19.54 -15.56
N PHE A 121 6.18 -19.72 -16.49
CA PHE A 121 5.75 -21.01 -17.03
C PHE A 121 6.00 -21.14 -18.52
N ALA A 122 5.72 -20.10 -19.33
CA ALA A 122 5.71 -20.13 -20.78
C ALA A 122 6.59 -19.02 -21.37
N THR A 123 7.71 -19.36 -21.98
CA THR A 123 8.68 -18.48 -22.65
C THR A 123 8.89 -18.88 -24.10
N SER A 124 9.50 -18.00 -24.91
CA SER A 124 9.74 -18.26 -26.35
C SER A 124 10.67 -19.43 -26.61
N ASP A 125 11.57 -19.71 -25.70
CA ASP A 125 12.48 -20.87 -25.82
C ASP A 125 12.59 -21.65 -24.50
N GLY A 126 13.06 -22.90 -24.61
CA GLY A 126 13.25 -23.79 -23.47
C GLY A 126 14.63 -23.69 -22.81
N SER A 127 15.50 -22.79 -23.24
CA SER A 127 16.91 -22.71 -22.81
C SER A 127 17.08 -22.35 -21.35
N ALA A 128 16.15 -21.58 -20.78
CA ALA A 128 16.15 -21.16 -19.38
C ALA A 128 15.35 -22.11 -18.46
N GLY A 129 15.72 -23.38 -18.41
CA GLY A 129 15.15 -24.33 -17.44
C GLY A 129 13.84 -25.01 -17.84
N GLY A 130 13.62 -25.27 -19.12
CA GLY A 130 12.52 -26.11 -19.62
C GLY A 130 11.15 -25.41 -19.71
N LYS A 131 11.14 -24.09 -19.70
CA LYS A 131 9.88 -23.31 -19.71
C LYS A 131 9.23 -23.21 -21.10
N GLY A 132 9.87 -23.14 -22.21
CA GLY A 132 9.38 -23.09 -23.58
C GLY A 132 7.91 -22.80 -23.86
N PRO A 133 7.47 -22.70 -25.10
CA PRO A 133 6.05 -22.55 -25.44
C PRO A 133 5.19 -23.67 -24.84
N LYS A 134 3.99 -23.37 -24.39
CA LYS A 134 3.08 -24.32 -23.74
C LYS A 134 1.89 -24.64 -24.62
N GLU A 135 1.65 -25.94 -24.79
CA GLU A 135 0.50 -26.43 -25.55
C GLU A 135 -0.81 -26.18 -24.82
N PHE A 136 -1.85 -25.76 -25.54
CA PHE A 136 -3.18 -25.60 -24.99
C PHE A 136 -3.82 -26.91 -24.54
N LYS A 137 -3.43 -28.04 -25.16
CA LYS A 137 -3.87 -29.38 -24.77
C LYS A 137 -3.17 -29.93 -23.52
N SER A 138 -2.15 -29.25 -23.01
CA SER A 138 -1.41 -29.72 -21.84
C SER A 138 -2.28 -29.76 -20.61
N VAL A 139 -2.20 -30.84 -19.85
CA VAL A 139 -2.90 -31.01 -18.57
C VAL A 139 -2.28 -30.15 -17.45
N SER A 140 -1.12 -29.57 -17.65
CA SER A 140 -0.47 -28.63 -16.74
C SER A 140 0.68 -27.91 -17.43
N TRP A 141 0.78 -26.61 -17.17
CA TRP A 141 1.93 -25.80 -17.58
C TRP A 141 3.05 -25.74 -16.54
N GLY A 142 2.76 -26.15 -15.31
CA GLY A 142 3.70 -26.17 -14.20
C GLY A 142 2.99 -26.04 -12.87
N LYS A 143 3.79 -26.02 -11.80
CA LYS A 143 3.31 -25.90 -10.41
C LYS A 143 3.76 -24.57 -9.81
N ILE A 144 2.89 -23.95 -9.02
CA ILE A 144 3.21 -22.77 -8.22
C ILE A 144 3.93 -23.23 -6.96
N GLY A 145 5.21 -22.85 -6.82
CA GLY A 145 6.10 -23.40 -5.81
C GLY A 145 5.69 -23.12 -4.37
N ASN A 146 5.08 -21.98 -4.11
CA ASN A 146 4.78 -21.50 -2.74
C ASN A 146 3.33 -21.76 -2.30
N ILE A 147 2.46 -22.27 -3.19
CA ILE A 147 1.03 -22.47 -2.92
C ILE A 147 0.73 -23.96 -3.10
N GLY A 148 0.99 -24.78 -2.08
CA GLY A 148 0.56 -26.18 -2.03
C GLY A 148 0.88 -27.05 -3.25
N GLY A 149 1.64 -26.55 -4.23
CA GLY A 149 1.94 -27.22 -5.48
C GLY A 149 0.78 -27.23 -6.48
N GLU A 150 -0.15 -26.27 -6.38
CA GLU A 150 -1.25 -26.10 -7.33
C GLU A 150 -0.75 -25.95 -8.76
N GLN A 151 -1.47 -26.56 -9.69
CA GLN A 151 -1.08 -26.58 -11.10
C GLN A 151 -1.75 -25.46 -11.87
N VAL A 152 -0.97 -24.79 -12.73
CA VAL A 152 -1.45 -23.83 -13.72
C VAL A 152 -1.91 -24.60 -14.94
N ILE A 153 -3.19 -24.46 -15.31
CA ILE A 153 -3.84 -25.35 -16.29
C ILE A 153 -4.68 -24.52 -17.26
N PRO A 154 -4.62 -24.77 -18.60
CA PRO A 154 -5.65 -24.35 -19.53
C PRO A 154 -6.94 -25.11 -19.22
N THR A 155 -8.04 -24.42 -18.94
CA THR A 155 -9.28 -25.05 -18.42
C THR A 155 -10.52 -24.86 -19.27
N ALA A 156 -10.55 -23.80 -20.10
CA ALA A 156 -11.71 -23.52 -20.94
C ALA A 156 -11.32 -22.68 -22.18
N LEU A 157 -12.17 -22.73 -23.19
CA LEU A 157 -12.23 -21.74 -24.27
C LEU A 157 -13.40 -20.81 -23.96
N GLU A 158 -13.13 -19.51 -23.87
CA GLU A 158 -14.13 -18.50 -23.50
C GLU A 158 -14.03 -17.29 -24.43
N THR A 159 -15.17 -16.82 -24.92
CA THR A 159 -15.24 -15.50 -25.56
C THR A 159 -15.55 -14.48 -24.46
N ILE A 160 -14.67 -13.51 -24.24
CA ILE A 160 -14.84 -12.46 -23.24
C ILE A 160 -14.94 -11.08 -23.90
N THR A 161 -15.58 -10.16 -23.21
CA THR A 161 -15.59 -8.74 -23.57
C THR A 161 -14.72 -7.97 -22.59
N THR A 162 -13.83 -7.14 -23.14
CA THR A 162 -13.03 -6.15 -22.41
C THR A 162 -13.29 -4.78 -23.00
N THR A 163 -12.71 -3.74 -22.42
CA THR A 163 -12.78 -2.39 -22.98
C THR A 163 -12.16 -2.32 -24.39
N SER A 164 -11.11 -3.12 -24.65
CA SER A 164 -10.45 -3.20 -25.96
C SER A 164 -11.23 -4.00 -27.02
N GLY A 165 -12.32 -4.67 -26.65
CA GLY A 165 -13.15 -5.43 -27.59
C GLY A 165 -13.55 -6.82 -27.13
N ILE A 166 -13.91 -7.67 -28.11
CA ILE A 166 -14.34 -9.06 -27.90
C ILE A 166 -13.16 -9.97 -28.27
N TRP A 167 -12.82 -10.91 -27.38
CA TRP A 167 -11.68 -11.79 -27.51
C TRP A 167 -12.06 -13.25 -27.34
N ASP A 168 -11.65 -14.10 -28.29
CA ASP A 168 -11.70 -15.54 -28.16
C ASP A 168 -10.44 -16.01 -27.40
N THR A 169 -10.61 -16.46 -26.18
CA THR A 169 -9.54 -16.70 -25.23
C THR A 169 -9.43 -18.15 -24.82
N VAL A 170 -8.24 -18.50 -24.34
CA VAL A 170 -8.00 -19.67 -23.50
C VAL A 170 -7.92 -19.21 -22.04
N LEU A 171 -8.77 -19.75 -21.19
CA LEU A 171 -8.72 -19.55 -19.76
C LEU A 171 -7.63 -20.44 -19.15
N VAL A 172 -6.60 -19.83 -18.58
CA VAL A 172 -5.60 -20.47 -17.72
C VAL A 172 -5.98 -20.25 -16.27
N SER A 173 -6.04 -21.29 -15.46
CA SER A 173 -6.50 -21.16 -14.08
C SER A 173 -5.74 -22.08 -13.12
N TRP A 174 -5.85 -21.75 -11.83
CA TRP A 174 -5.36 -22.57 -10.72
C TRP A 174 -6.21 -22.32 -9.47
N LYS A 175 -6.15 -23.27 -8.53
CA LYS A 175 -6.86 -23.14 -7.26
C LYS A 175 -6.06 -22.31 -6.27
N THR A 176 -6.75 -21.49 -5.50
CA THR A 176 -6.20 -20.70 -4.41
C THR A 176 -7.18 -20.76 -3.25
N GLY A 177 -6.87 -21.53 -2.18
CA GLY A 177 -7.69 -21.57 -0.99
C GLY A 177 -9.18 -21.87 -1.23
N GLY A 178 -9.53 -22.78 -2.14
CA GLY A 178 -10.93 -23.10 -2.48
C GLY A 178 -11.57 -22.19 -3.55
N ALA A 179 -11.00 -21.05 -3.86
CA ALA A 179 -11.37 -20.19 -4.98
C ALA A 179 -10.53 -20.52 -6.24
N THR A 180 -10.77 -19.83 -7.34
CA THR A 180 -10.06 -20.07 -8.62
C THR A 180 -9.49 -18.77 -9.15
N SER A 181 -8.18 -18.70 -9.26
CA SER A 181 -7.46 -17.65 -9.97
C SER A 181 -7.55 -17.88 -11.47
N LYS A 182 -7.72 -16.81 -12.25
CA LYS A 182 -8.04 -16.85 -13.68
C LYS A 182 -7.21 -15.85 -14.46
N VAL A 183 -6.65 -16.29 -15.59
CA VAL A 183 -5.95 -15.47 -16.56
C VAL A 183 -6.44 -15.84 -17.96
N TRP A 184 -6.84 -14.87 -18.76
CA TRP A 184 -7.32 -15.07 -20.14
C TRP A 184 -6.24 -14.65 -21.12
N ILE A 185 -5.83 -15.60 -21.96
CA ILE A 185 -4.83 -15.42 -23.01
C ILE A 185 -5.46 -15.58 -24.38
N VAL A 186 -4.84 -14.96 -25.37
CA VAL A 186 -5.26 -15.06 -26.79
C VAL A 186 -4.11 -15.65 -27.59
N ASP A 187 -4.42 -16.63 -28.44
CA ASP A 187 -3.48 -17.28 -29.34
C ASP A 187 -2.84 -16.27 -30.30
N GLY A 188 -1.52 -16.26 -30.38
CA GLY A 188 -0.78 -15.30 -31.21
C GLY A 188 -0.73 -13.86 -30.64
N PHE A 189 -1.16 -13.63 -29.41
CA PHE A 189 -1.12 -12.31 -28.76
C PHE A 189 -0.14 -12.30 -27.59
N PRO A 190 0.71 -11.24 -27.44
CA PRO A 190 1.89 -11.31 -26.58
C PRO A 190 1.63 -11.37 -25.09
N PHE A 191 0.54 -10.75 -24.62
CA PHE A 191 0.23 -10.67 -23.19
C PHE A 191 -1.20 -11.12 -22.91
N PRO A 192 -1.49 -11.60 -21.69
CA PRO A 192 -2.87 -11.87 -21.32
C PRO A 192 -3.74 -10.63 -21.42
N VAL A 193 -5.00 -10.80 -21.83
CA VAL A 193 -5.94 -9.69 -22.01
C VAL A 193 -6.74 -9.37 -20.74
N LYS A 194 -6.82 -10.32 -19.81
CA LYS A 194 -7.51 -10.13 -18.53
C LYS A 194 -6.99 -11.10 -17.48
N ALA A 195 -7.02 -10.67 -16.23
CA ALA A 195 -6.79 -11.54 -15.07
C ALA A 195 -7.64 -11.13 -13.88
N SER A 196 -7.96 -12.15 -13.06
CA SER A 196 -8.51 -11.99 -11.71
C SER A 196 -7.95 -13.11 -10.85
N THR A 197 -7.00 -12.77 -10.01
CA THR A 197 -6.27 -13.73 -9.16
C THR A 197 -6.46 -13.41 -7.69
N LEU A 198 -6.15 -14.38 -6.87
CA LEU A 198 -6.45 -14.37 -5.44
C LEU A 198 -5.20 -14.75 -4.65
N THR A 199 -4.95 -14.06 -3.57
CA THR A 199 -3.89 -14.38 -2.61
C THR A 199 -4.22 -15.67 -1.88
N HIS A 200 -3.22 -16.51 -1.62
CA HIS A 200 -3.43 -17.71 -0.80
C HIS A 200 -3.67 -17.30 0.66
N VAL A 201 -4.74 -17.82 1.23
CA VAL A 201 -5.06 -17.67 2.66
C VAL A 201 -5.35 -19.04 3.25
N SER A 202 -5.00 -19.24 4.52
CA SER A 202 -5.26 -20.48 5.24
C SER A 202 -6.74 -20.66 5.57
N GLU A 203 -7.45 -19.56 5.83
CA GLU A 203 -8.88 -19.53 6.17
C GLU A 203 -9.55 -18.28 5.60
N GLY A 204 -10.86 -18.35 5.35
CA GLY A 204 -11.67 -17.22 4.88
C GLY A 204 -11.74 -17.07 3.37
N ILE A 205 -12.15 -15.88 2.90
CA ILE A 205 -12.27 -15.53 1.48
C ILE A 205 -10.94 -14.95 1.03
N PRO A 206 -10.25 -15.56 0.04
CA PRO A 206 -8.98 -15.02 -0.45
C PRO A 206 -9.16 -13.61 -1.05
N PRO A 207 -8.40 -12.61 -0.59
CA PRO A 207 -8.40 -11.29 -1.23
C PRO A 207 -7.78 -11.34 -2.63
N PRO A 208 -8.01 -10.32 -3.47
CA PRO A 208 -7.32 -10.19 -4.75
C PRO A 208 -5.80 -10.14 -4.56
N GLU A 209 -5.06 -10.86 -5.40
CA GLU A 209 -3.61 -10.73 -5.52
C GLU A 209 -3.26 -9.70 -6.58
N TYR A 210 -3.78 -9.91 -7.80
CA TYR A 210 -3.74 -8.93 -8.86
C TYR A 210 -4.95 -9.07 -9.80
N LYS A 211 -5.31 -7.96 -10.42
CA LYS A 211 -6.29 -7.89 -11.50
C LYS A 211 -5.74 -7.01 -12.60
N PHE A 212 -6.06 -7.32 -13.84
CA PHE A 212 -5.83 -6.42 -14.96
C PHE A 212 -6.80 -6.70 -16.09
N GLU A 213 -6.97 -5.69 -16.94
CA GLU A 213 -7.75 -5.75 -18.17
C GLU A 213 -7.06 -4.91 -19.25
N LEU A 214 -6.94 -5.46 -20.46
CA LEU A 214 -6.49 -4.73 -21.62
C LEU A 214 -7.58 -3.72 -22.02
N LEU A 215 -7.22 -2.42 -21.97
CA LEU A 215 -8.11 -1.31 -22.32
C LEU A 215 -8.05 -0.95 -23.79
N ASP A 216 -6.84 -0.97 -24.39
CA ASP A 216 -6.61 -0.64 -25.78
C ASP A 216 -5.36 -1.36 -26.31
N TYR A 217 -5.34 -1.64 -27.61
CA TYR A 217 -4.19 -2.20 -28.32
C TYR A 217 -4.11 -1.65 -29.74
N LYS A 218 -2.93 -1.18 -30.13
CA LYS A 218 -2.66 -0.69 -31.47
C LYS A 218 -1.36 -1.27 -31.98
N GLU A 219 -1.35 -1.64 -33.24
CA GLU A 219 -0.16 -2.09 -33.96
C GLU A 219 0.46 -0.99 -34.81
N ASN A 220 1.74 -1.10 -35.10
CA ASN A 220 2.46 -0.24 -36.06
C ASN A 220 2.41 1.26 -35.72
N VAL A 221 2.40 1.62 -34.46
CA VAL A 221 2.55 3.01 -34.00
C VAL A 221 4.00 3.45 -34.25
N GLN A 222 4.21 4.35 -35.26
CA GLN A 222 5.53 4.66 -35.78
C GLN A 222 6.28 5.73 -34.97
N GLN A 223 5.58 6.52 -34.20
CA GLN A 223 6.13 7.60 -33.38
C GLN A 223 5.60 7.45 -31.95
N SER A 224 6.34 7.99 -30.99
CA SER A 224 5.91 7.94 -29.61
C SER A 224 4.50 8.57 -29.47
N PRO A 225 3.53 7.82 -28.94
CA PRO A 225 2.19 8.34 -28.68
C PRO A 225 2.19 9.30 -27.46
N PHE A 226 3.30 9.40 -26.77
CA PHE A 226 3.46 10.16 -25.52
C PHE A 226 4.14 11.51 -25.70
N GLU A 227 4.41 11.92 -26.96
CA GLU A 227 5.02 13.21 -27.26
C GLU A 227 4.18 14.36 -26.69
N GLY A 228 4.80 15.22 -25.90
CA GLY A 228 4.15 16.36 -25.25
C GLY A 228 3.41 16.04 -23.94
N ILE A 229 3.40 14.77 -23.50
CA ILE A 229 2.96 14.42 -22.16
C ILE A 229 4.09 14.73 -21.17
N THR A 230 3.79 15.46 -20.09
CA THR A 230 4.74 15.78 -19.01
C THR A 230 4.48 14.91 -17.79
N SER A 231 5.54 14.50 -17.10
CA SER A 231 5.43 13.78 -15.84
C SER A 231 4.99 14.73 -14.72
N THR A 232 4.12 14.27 -13.81
CA THR A 232 3.80 15.03 -12.59
C THR A 232 5.02 15.17 -11.68
N ILE A 233 5.98 14.24 -11.74
CA ILE A 233 7.26 14.34 -11.02
C ILE A 233 8.03 15.59 -11.48
N ASP A 234 8.07 15.85 -12.80
CA ASP A 234 8.73 17.06 -13.34
C ASP A 234 7.96 18.33 -12.93
N GLU A 235 6.62 18.27 -12.92
CA GLU A 235 5.77 19.37 -12.46
C GLU A 235 6.03 19.67 -10.97
N TYR A 236 6.08 18.63 -10.12
CA TYR A 236 6.39 18.79 -8.71
C TYR A 236 7.83 19.24 -8.45
N SER A 237 8.81 18.76 -9.21
CA SER A 237 10.19 19.25 -9.12
C SER A 237 10.29 20.72 -9.47
N ALA A 238 9.53 21.20 -10.47
CA ALA A 238 9.46 22.61 -10.84
C ALA A 238 8.84 23.50 -9.75
N LEU A 239 8.01 22.92 -8.86
CA LEU A 239 7.46 23.57 -7.67
C LEU A 239 8.39 23.49 -6.45
N GLY A 240 9.59 22.87 -6.58
CA GLY A 240 10.51 22.67 -5.48
C GLY A 240 10.13 21.49 -4.55
N CYS A 241 9.26 20.60 -5.00
CA CYS A 241 8.87 19.44 -4.23
C CYS A 241 10.01 18.43 -4.11
N ASP A 242 10.20 17.85 -2.92
CA ASP A 242 11.02 16.65 -2.75
C ASP A 242 10.23 15.44 -3.28
N THR A 243 10.76 14.78 -4.28
CA THR A 243 10.17 13.57 -4.89
C THR A 243 10.81 12.29 -4.39
N ASN A 244 11.77 12.38 -3.48
CA ASN A 244 12.43 11.23 -2.87
C ASN A 244 11.77 10.83 -1.54
N TYR A 245 10.92 9.83 -1.58
CA TYR A 245 10.18 9.30 -0.40
C TYR A 245 10.95 8.24 0.39
N GLU A 246 12.25 8.02 0.17
CA GLU A 246 13.02 6.98 0.88
C GLU A 246 13.22 7.28 2.37
N LYS A 247 13.15 8.55 2.77
CA LYS A 247 13.28 8.98 4.17
C LYS A 247 11.90 9.20 4.77
N HIS A 248 11.33 8.16 5.32
CA HIS A 248 10.02 8.21 5.94
C HIS A 248 10.13 8.45 7.45
N THR A 249 9.57 9.55 7.93
CA THR A 249 9.29 9.72 9.36
C THR A 249 8.26 8.67 9.79
N SER A 250 8.52 7.98 10.90
CA SER A 250 7.64 6.94 11.40
C SER A 250 6.98 7.33 12.73
N ILE A 251 5.67 7.09 12.81
CA ILE A 251 4.85 7.34 14.00
C ILE A 251 4.20 6.02 14.38
N LYS A 252 4.46 5.54 15.61
CA LYS A 252 3.80 4.37 16.19
C LYS A 252 2.94 4.84 17.36
N LYS A 253 1.63 4.72 17.25
CA LYS A 253 0.70 5.12 18.33
C LYS A 253 -0.48 4.15 18.42
N PRO A 254 -1.03 3.91 19.61
CA PRO A 254 -2.35 3.30 19.76
C PRO A 254 -3.44 4.28 19.31
N THR A 255 -4.57 3.77 18.90
CA THR A 255 -5.77 4.56 18.63
C THR A 255 -6.36 5.14 19.93
N HIS A 256 -7.21 6.17 19.83
CA HIS A 256 -7.74 6.93 20.94
C HIS A 256 -8.38 6.05 22.04
N ASN A 257 -9.16 5.05 21.65
CA ASN A 257 -9.81 4.12 22.59
C ASN A 257 -9.00 2.81 22.78
N TYR A 258 -7.74 2.78 22.36
CA TYR A 258 -6.84 1.62 22.50
C TYR A 258 -7.37 0.33 21.89
N GLN A 259 -8.17 0.42 20.83
CA GLN A 259 -8.66 -0.79 20.14
C GLN A 259 -7.62 -1.37 19.19
N TYR A 260 -6.79 -0.53 18.58
CA TYR A 260 -5.78 -0.89 17.58
C TYR A 260 -4.45 -0.20 17.85
N GLN A 261 -3.37 -0.70 17.25
CA GLN A 261 -2.13 0.04 17.07
C GLN A 261 -1.99 0.41 15.60
N VAL A 262 -1.47 1.60 15.31
CA VAL A 262 -1.26 2.06 13.95
C VAL A 262 0.16 2.57 13.81
N TYR A 263 0.87 2.08 12.79
CA TYR A 263 2.18 2.58 12.41
C TYR A 263 1.99 3.37 11.13
N VAL A 264 2.40 4.63 11.16
CA VAL A 264 2.32 5.53 10.03
C VAL A 264 3.72 5.94 9.63
N TYR A 265 4.07 5.68 8.40
CA TYR A 265 5.27 6.20 7.77
C TYR A 265 4.82 7.22 6.73
N TYR A 266 5.48 8.36 6.66
CA TYR A 266 5.19 9.35 5.64
C TYR A 266 6.46 9.96 5.07
N GLY A 267 6.38 10.50 3.89
CA GLY A 267 7.45 11.19 3.18
C GLY A 267 6.90 12.15 2.12
N PRO A 268 7.65 13.22 1.82
CA PRO A 268 8.97 13.57 2.36
C PRO A 268 8.94 13.98 3.82
N GLU A 269 10.11 14.11 4.46
CA GLU A 269 10.24 14.52 5.87
C GLU A 269 9.71 15.93 6.10
N ASP A 270 9.95 16.82 5.14
CA ASP A 270 9.50 18.20 5.11
C ASP A 270 8.45 18.40 3.99
N PRO A 271 7.18 18.02 4.20
CA PRO A 271 6.16 18.13 3.17
C PRO A 271 5.80 19.60 2.91
N VAL A 272 5.68 19.96 1.64
CA VAL A 272 5.42 21.32 1.15
C VAL A 272 4.01 21.42 0.60
N GLN A 273 3.32 22.54 0.88
CA GLN A 273 2.01 22.82 0.31
C GLN A 273 2.04 22.75 -1.22
N GLY A 274 1.07 22.09 -1.82
CA GLY A 274 0.97 21.84 -3.25
C GLY A 274 1.78 20.64 -3.76
N CYS A 275 2.68 20.10 -2.93
CA CYS A 275 3.46 18.90 -3.24
C CYS A 275 2.73 17.61 -2.82
N GLU A 276 3.20 16.49 -3.31
CA GLU A 276 2.68 15.20 -2.91
C GLU A 276 3.36 14.70 -1.64
N MET A 277 2.57 14.06 -0.77
CA MET A 277 3.03 13.36 0.42
C MET A 277 2.50 11.93 0.40
N GLY A 278 3.41 10.96 0.52
CA GLY A 278 3.07 9.55 0.58
C GLY A 278 2.98 9.03 2.01
N PHE A 279 2.04 8.12 2.26
CA PHE A 279 1.86 7.43 3.54
C PHE A 279 1.92 5.92 3.36
N THR A 280 2.54 5.25 4.31
CA THR A 280 2.36 3.81 4.52
C THR A 280 1.77 3.61 5.90
N ILE A 281 0.59 3.01 5.98
CA ILE A 281 -0.17 2.81 7.20
C ILE A 281 -0.23 1.32 7.49
N LYS A 282 0.18 0.92 8.70
CA LYS A 282 0.07 -0.46 9.18
C LYS A 282 -0.92 -0.51 10.32
N PHE A 283 -1.97 -1.29 10.15
CA PHE A 283 -2.97 -1.57 11.19
C PHE A 283 -2.58 -2.87 11.90
N ILE A 284 -2.28 -2.78 13.17
CA ILE A 284 -1.67 -3.85 13.96
C ILE A 284 -2.56 -4.20 15.13
N SER A 285 -2.57 -5.47 15.53
CA SER A 285 -3.21 -5.93 16.75
C SER A 285 -2.62 -5.24 17.97
N LYS A 286 -3.49 -4.83 18.92
CA LYS A 286 -3.02 -4.27 20.19
C LYS A 286 -2.33 -5.29 21.12
N TYR A 287 -2.42 -6.55 20.79
CA TYR A 287 -1.88 -7.66 21.60
C TYR A 287 -0.58 -8.23 21.02
N ASP A 288 -0.33 -8.05 19.73
CA ASP A 288 0.84 -8.60 19.05
C ASP A 288 1.28 -7.66 17.93
N ASP A 289 2.43 -7.05 18.08
CA ASP A 289 3.03 -6.09 17.13
C ASP A 289 3.37 -6.72 15.76
N THR A 290 3.34 -8.04 15.64
CA THR A 290 3.58 -8.78 14.40
C THR A 290 2.30 -9.20 13.68
N GLU A 291 1.14 -9.04 14.35
CA GLU A 291 -0.16 -9.41 13.81
C GLU A 291 -0.82 -8.24 13.10
N PHE A 292 -0.90 -8.31 11.77
CA PHE A 292 -1.65 -7.36 10.97
C PHE A 292 -3.15 -7.61 11.08
N LEU A 293 -3.92 -6.52 11.20
CA LEU A 293 -5.38 -6.56 11.19
C LEU A 293 -5.88 -6.67 9.76
N ASN A 294 -6.72 -7.66 9.47
CA ASN A 294 -7.30 -7.83 8.14
C ASN A 294 -8.61 -7.09 7.99
N GLN A 295 -8.97 -6.71 6.75
CA GLN A 295 -10.28 -6.15 6.37
C GLN A 295 -10.61 -4.85 7.11
N VAL A 296 -9.64 -3.93 7.20
CA VAL A 296 -9.80 -2.64 7.85
C VAL A 296 -10.53 -1.68 6.93
N GLN A 297 -11.67 -1.17 7.37
CA GLN A 297 -12.36 -0.03 6.75
C GLN A 297 -11.99 1.25 7.49
N TYR A 298 -11.44 2.22 6.79
CA TYR A 298 -10.96 3.45 7.39
C TYR A 298 -11.15 4.66 6.46
N ASP A 299 -10.91 5.86 6.95
CA ASP A 299 -10.73 7.07 6.17
C ASP A 299 -9.47 7.80 6.63
N PHE A 300 -8.94 8.63 5.76
CA PHE A 300 -7.84 9.52 6.06
C PHE A 300 -8.36 10.96 5.92
N LEU A 301 -8.44 11.65 7.06
CA LEU A 301 -9.07 12.95 7.18
C LEU A 301 -8.03 14.03 7.48
N THR A 302 -8.19 15.22 6.95
CA THR A 302 -7.66 16.44 7.59
C THR A 302 -8.73 17.04 8.48
N VAL A 303 -8.31 17.56 9.63
CA VAL A 303 -9.22 18.10 10.65
C VAL A 303 -8.71 19.45 11.17
N ASP A 304 -9.60 20.24 11.77
CA ASP A 304 -9.22 21.42 12.54
C ASP A 304 -8.77 21.05 13.96
N ASP A 305 -8.34 22.03 14.75
CA ASP A 305 -7.91 21.87 16.15
C ASP A 305 -9.00 21.28 17.07
N ASN A 306 -10.24 21.24 16.62
CA ASN A 306 -11.37 20.66 17.35
C ASN A 306 -11.76 19.27 16.81
N LEU A 307 -10.93 18.67 15.95
CA LEU A 307 -11.17 17.41 15.25
C LEU A 307 -12.40 17.45 14.33
N THR A 308 -12.79 18.64 13.83
CA THR A 308 -13.83 18.75 12.82
C THR A 308 -13.24 18.39 11.44
N PRO A 309 -13.81 17.42 10.72
CA PRO A 309 -13.31 17.05 9.40
C PRO A 309 -13.37 18.23 8.41
N LEU A 310 -12.24 18.54 7.81
CA LEU A 310 -12.09 19.53 6.74
C LEU A 310 -12.04 18.85 5.37
N ARG A 311 -11.44 17.66 5.31
CA ARG A 311 -11.21 16.91 4.07
C ARG A 311 -11.28 15.42 4.37
N SER A 312 -11.80 14.64 3.43
CA SER A 312 -11.80 13.17 3.45
C SER A 312 -11.18 12.63 2.16
N ILE A 313 -10.17 11.81 2.27
CA ILE A 313 -9.52 11.22 1.10
C ILE A 313 -10.41 10.16 0.46
N ALA A 314 -11.17 9.39 1.24
CA ALA A 314 -12.16 8.48 0.67
C ALA A 314 -13.17 9.21 -0.22
N GLN A 315 -13.67 10.39 0.20
CA GLN A 315 -14.59 11.20 -0.60
C GLN A 315 -13.93 11.77 -1.86
N GLU A 316 -12.66 12.17 -1.81
CA GLU A 316 -11.91 12.63 -2.99
C GLU A 316 -11.77 11.51 -4.03
N GLU A 317 -11.65 10.25 -3.57
CA GLU A 317 -11.63 9.07 -4.44
C GLU A 317 -13.04 8.56 -4.82
N ASN A 318 -14.11 9.31 -4.53
CA ASN A 318 -15.51 8.91 -4.74
C ASN A 318 -15.88 7.58 -4.04
N ARG A 319 -15.31 7.32 -2.88
CA ARG A 319 -15.53 6.14 -2.04
C ARG A 319 -16.19 6.53 -0.72
N SER A 320 -16.92 5.61 -0.11
CA SER A 320 -17.48 5.81 1.23
C SER A 320 -16.44 5.60 2.34
N PHE A 321 -15.41 4.83 2.05
CA PHE A 321 -14.28 4.52 2.94
C PHE A 321 -13.11 4.01 2.10
N LEU A 322 -11.90 4.10 2.65
CA LEU A 322 -10.72 3.39 2.18
C LEU A 322 -10.73 1.99 2.78
N TYR A 323 -10.10 1.03 2.11
CA TYR A 323 -10.13 -0.36 2.54
C TYR A 323 -8.75 -1.01 2.48
N SER A 324 -8.34 -1.59 3.59
CA SER A 324 -7.10 -2.35 3.72
C SER A 324 -7.42 -3.83 3.99
N PRO A 325 -7.34 -4.71 2.99
CA PRO A 325 -7.64 -6.14 3.17
C PRO A 325 -6.61 -6.85 4.05
N SER A 326 -5.36 -6.42 4.05
CA SER A 326 -4.22 -7.07 4.73
C SER A 326 -3.73 -6.34 5.98
N GLY A 327 -4.28 -5.16 6.30
CA GLY A 327 -3.78 -4.30 7.37
C GLY A 327 -2.56 -3.45 7.00
N LEU A 328 -2.14 -3.51 5.73
CA LEU A 328 -1.14 -2.63 5.15
C LEU A 328 -1.81 -1.74 4.10
N SER A 329 -1.62 -0.43 4.17
CA SER A 329 -2.14 0.53 3.21
C SER A 329 -1.07 1.52 2.77
N SER A 330 -1.09 1.89 1.50
CA SER A 330 -0.31 2.98 0.94
C SER A 330 -1.25 4.04 0.39
N LEU A 331 -0.97 5.30 0.69
CA LEU A 331 -1.81 6.43 0.33
C LEU A 331 -0.91 7.60 -0.09
N ASP A 332 -1.19 8.21 -1.24
CA ASP A 332 -0.51 9.41 -1.68
C ASP A 332 -1.54 10.53 -1.81
N ILE A 333 -1.24 11.67 -1.21
CA ILE A 333 -2.11 12.85 -1.23
C ILE A 333 -1.33 14.07 -1.69
N VAL A 334 -2.01 14.99 -2.36
CA VAL A 334 -1.48 16.35 -2.56
C VAL A 334 -1.75 17.13 -1.29
N VAL A 335 -0.73 17.72 -0.72
CA VAL A 335 -0.82 18.59 0.48
C VAL A 335 -1.59 19.86 0.11
N LYS A 336 -2.83 19.97 0.58
CA LYS A 336 -3.71 21.14 0.38
C LYS A 336 -3.73 22.05 1.61
N GLU A 337 -3.19 21.57 2.70
CA GLU A 337 -3.13 22.23 3.99
C GLU A 337 -2.19 23.41 3.94
N GLU A 338 -2.56 24.51 4.62
CA GLU A 338 -1.72 25.71 4.74
C GLU A 338 -0.45 25.42 5.54
N PRO A 339 0.64 26.17 5.29
CA PRO A 339 1.88 26.04 6.05
C PRO A 339 1.66 26.19 7.54
N GLY A 340 2.21 25.28 8.33
CA GLY A 340 2.01 25.17 9.78
C GLY A 340 1.72 23.72 10.18
N ASP A 341 1.28 23.50 11.40
CA ASP A 341 0.93 22.18 11.89
C ASP A 341 -0.42 21.73 11.29
N ALA A 342 -0.38 20.72 10.43
CA ALA A 342 -1.57 20.11 9.86
C ALA A 342 -1.98 18.87 10.66
N HIS A 343 -3.26 18.78 11.01
CA HIS A 343 -3.84 17.70 11.78
C HIS A 343 -4.48 16.68 10.84
N TYR A 344 -3.98 15.44 10.85
CA TYR A 344 -4.52 14.32 10.12
C TYR A 344 -5.11 13.30 11.08
N VAL A 345 -6.22 12.69 10.68
CA VAL A 345 -6.90 11.64 11.45
C VAL A 345 -7.07 10.40 10.58
N ILE A 346 -6.57 9.28 11.06
CA ILE A 346 -6.89 7.96 10.51
C ILE A 346 -8.13 7.49 11.30
N TRP A 347 -9.29 7.58 10.65
CA TRP A 347 -10.57 7.16 11.23
C TRP A 347 -10.86 5.72 10.84
N ILE A 348 -10.87 4.81 11.80
CA ILE A 348 -11.09 3.38 11.60
C ILE A 348 -12.55 3.07 11.89
N TYR A 349 -13.32 2.73 10.86
CA TYR A 349 -14.72 2.32 11.01
C TYR A 349 -14.85 0.94 11.66
N GLY A 350 -13.89 0.06 11.45
CA GLY A 350 -13.80 -1.27 12.04
C GLY A 350 -13.24 -2.31 11.06
N LEU A 351 -13.31 -3.58 11.49
CA LEU A 351 -12.81 -4.71 10.72
C LEU A 351 -14.00 -5.45 10.09
N SER A 352 -14.13 -5.38 8.77
CA SER A 352 -15.21 -6.04 8.04
C SER A 352 -14.85 -6.14 6.56
N PRO A 353 -15.30 -7.18 5.85
CA PRO A 353 -15.15 -7.27 4.39
C PRO A 353 -15.67 -6.03 3.68
N GLU A 354 -15.06 -5.71 2.54
CA GLU A 354 -15.50 -4.58 1.71
C GLU A 354 -16.99 -4.67 1.38
N GLY A 355 -17.72 -3.56 1.55
CA GLY A 355 -19.17 -3.49 1.32
C GLY A 355 -20.05 -3.99 2.47
N ILE A 356 -19.48 -4.52 3.55
CA ILE A 356 -20.20 -4.92 4.76
C ILE A 356 -19.92 -3.88 5.85
N VAL A 357 -20.99 -3.32 6.43
CA VAL A 357 -20.85 -2.33 7.52
C VAL A 357 -20.22 -3.00 8.74
N PRO A 358 -19.13 -2.45 9.31
CA PRO A 358 -18.50 -2.98 10.51
C PRO A 358 -19.46 -2.98 11.71
N SER A 359 -19.41 -4.03 12.52
CA SER A 359 -20.23 -4.19 13.72
C SER A 359 -19.48 -3.79 15.00
N GLY A 360 -18.66 -2.79 14.94
CA GLY A 360 -17.84 -2.33 16.07
C GLY A 360 -17.99 -0.85 16.37
N THR A 361 -17.34 -0.40 17.43
CA THR A 361 -17.20 1.02 17.72
C THR A 361 -16.02 1.54 16.90
N ALA A 362 -16.23 2.63 16.16
CA ALA A 362 -15.14 3.29 15.45
C ALA A 362 -14.08 3.81 16.43
N ASP A 363 -12.84 3.86 15.96
CA ASP A 363 -11.71 4.42 16.70
C ASP A 363 -10.84 5.26 15.76
N TYR A 364 -9.94 6.08 16.29
CA TYR A 364 -9.12 6.93 15.45
C TYR A 364 -7.73 7.16 16.00
N LEU A 365 -6.81 7.53 15.12
CA LEU A 365 -5.49 8.04 15.46
C LEU A 365 -5.34 9.43 14.89
N GLU A 366 -4.92 10.38 15.71
CA GLU A 366 -4.51 11.71 15.29
C GLU A 366 -2.99 11.79 15.16
N ILE A 367 -2.53 12.40 14.05
CA ILE A 367 -1.13 12.73 13.79
C ILE A 367 -1.04 14.19 13.37
N VAL A 368 0.02 14.86 13.79
CA VAL A 368 0.32 16.25 13.42
C VAL A 368 1.59 16.26 12.59
N ILE A 369 1.52 16.86 11.42
CA ILE A 369 2.63 16.95 10.48
C ILE A 369 2.87 18.42 10.12
N PRO A 370 4.09 18.94 10.29
CA PRO A 370 4.41 20.30 9.88
C PRO A 370 4.41 20.40 8.35
N ILE A 371 3.68 21.36 7.80
CA ILE A 371 3.63 21.67 6.37
C ILE A 371 4.44 22.93 6.09
N TYR A 372 5.25 22.91 5.08
CA TYR A 372 6.10 24.02 4.67
C TYR A 372 5.52 24.77 3.47
N ALA A 373 5.86 26.06 3.35
CA ALA A 373 5.46 26.86 2.20
C ALA A 373 6.29 26.46 0.95
N SER A 374 5.68 26.53 -0.23
CA SER A 374 6.42 26.38 -1.49
C SER A 374 7.33 27.59 -1.72
N ASP A 375 8.54 27.37 -2.27
CA ASP A 375 9.56 28.42 -2.50
C ASP A 375 9.13 29.57 -3.46
N GLY A 376 7.90 29.51 -3.99
CA GLY A 376 7.33 30.55 -4.86
C GLY A 376 6.86 31.81 -4.12
N ASP A 377 6.73 31.81 -2.81
CA ASP A 377 6.29 32.94 -2.01
C ASP A 377 7.33 33.27 -0.92
N SER A 378 8.47 33.82 -1.35
CA SER A 378 9.57 34.22 -0.48
C SER A 378 9.20 35.45 0.37
N THR A 379 8.28 35.25 1.28
CA THR A 379 8.25 36.00 2.52
C THR A 379 8.94 35.12 3.58
N PRO A 380 10.04 35.55 4.22
CA PRO A 380 10.68 34.72 5.23
C PRO A 380 9.68 34.55 6.38
N THR A 381 8.95 33.44 6.39
CA THR A 381 8.29 32.93 7.58
C THR A 381 9.41 32.70 8.60
N PRO A 382 9.28 33.13 9.85
CA PRO A 382 10.30 32.86 10.84
C PRO A 382 10.51 31.36 10.88
N THR A 383 11.74 30.93 10.53
CA THR A 383 12.21 29.57 10.74
C THR A 383 11.72 29.11 12.08
N PRO A 384 10.92 28.03 12.20
CA PRO A 384 10.59 27.50 13.50
C PRO A 384 11.92 27.27 14.20
N THR A 385 12.13 27.94 15.30
CA THR A 385 13.30 27.69 16.15
C THR A 385 13.28 26.19 16.38
N PRO A 386 14.36 25.45 16.02
CA PRO A 386 14.37 24.01 16.26
C PRO A 386 13.98 23.83 17.71
N THR A 387 12.89 23.09 17.95
CA THR A 387 12.52 22.66 19.31
C THR A 387 13.79 21.99 19.81
N PRO A 388 14.41 22.47 20.89
CA PRO A 388 15.65 21.89 21.32
C PRO A 388 15.41 20.41 21.54
N THR A 389 16.14 19.56 20.81
CA THR A 389 16.12 18.13 21.00
C THR A 389 16.53 17.94 22.44
N GLN A 390 15.57 17.73 23.34
CA GLN A 390 15.85 17.51 24.74
C GLN A 390 16.61 16.20 24.84
N ASN A 391 17.89 16.32 25.07
CA ASN A 391 18.73 15.14 25.28
C ASN A 391 18.59 14.72 26.75
N ILE A 392 17.42 14.12 27.06
CA ILE A 392 17.16 13.64 28.43
C ILE A 392 18.09 12.45 28.69
N PRO A 393 18.92 12.50 29.75
CA PRO A 393 19.89 11.45 30.02
C PRO A 393 19.25 10.07 30.18
N ALA A 394 19.87 9.02 29.65
CA ALA A 394 19.34 7.64 29.62
C ALA A 394 18.97 7.10 31.02
N TRP A 395 19.62 7.54 32.09
CA TRP A 395 19.30 7.10 33.45
C TRP A 395 17.91 7.58 33.91
N ILE A 396 17.38 8.67 33.34
CA ILE A 396 16.03 9.17 33.62
C ILE A 396 15.00 8.24 32.97
N LYS A 397 15.29 7.76 31.75
CA LYS A 397 14.45 6.77 31.05
C LYS A 397 14.36 5.47 31.86
N ASN A 398 15.46 5.04 32.46
CA ASN A 398 15.45 3.85 33.33
C ASN A 398 14.51 4.05 34.56
N ASN A 399 14.51 5.24 35.16
CA ASN A 399 13.58 5.53 36.26
C ASN A 399 12.12 5.51 35.84
N ALA A 400 11.81 5.98 34.64
CA ALA A 400 10.47 5.89 34.07
C ALA A 400 10.03 4.44 33.82
N GLY A 401 10.95 3.57 33.36
CA GLY A 401 10.70 2.13 33.23
C GLY A 401 10.40 1.49 34.58
N TRP A 402 11.20 1.76 35.60
CA TRP A 402 10.97 1.24 36.97
C TRP A 402 9.64 1.69 37.55
N TRP A 403 9.18 2.91 37.22
CA TRP A 403 7.87 3.38 37.62
C TRP A 403 6.74 2.64 36.87
N ALA A 404 6.91 2.44 35.58
CA ALA A 404 5.95 1.67 34.75
C ALA A 404 5.79 0.24 35.28
N ASP A 405 6.89 -0.40 35.69
CA ASP A 405 6.93 -1.74 36.27
C ASP A 405 6.44 -1.79 37.75
N GLY A 406 6.11 -0.63 38.35
CA GLY A 406 5.66 -0.53 39.73
C GLY A 406 6.77 -0.64 40.78
N ALA A 407 8.03 -0.59 40.40
CA ALA A 407 9.19 -0.58 41.32
C ALA A 407 9.37 0.78 42.02
N ILE A 408 8.83 1.85 41.43
CA ILE A 408 8.78 3.21 42.01
C ILE A 408 7.31 3.61 42.14
N ASP A 409 6.94 4.20 43.29
CA ASP A 409 5.58 4.70 43.51
C ASP A 409 5.30 6.03 42.79
N ASP A 410 4.01 6.36 42.60
CA ASP A 410 3.55 7.52 41.83
C ASP A 410 4.08 8.85 42.42
N SER A 411 4.19 8.97 43.74
CA SER A 411 4.64 10.19 44.38
C SER A 411 6.13 10.45 44.17
N SER A 412 6.92 9.38 44.22
CA SER A 412 8.38 9.41 43.93
C SER A 412 8.66 9.76 42.48
N PHE A 413 7.86 9.21 41.55
CA PHE A 413 7.96 9.54 40.14
C PHE A 413 7.64 11.01 39.86
N VAL A 414 6.50 11.52 40.39
CA VAL A 414 6.08 12.93 40.22
C VAL A 414 7.13 13.88 40.76
N GLN A 415 7.69 13.62 41.98
CA GLN A 415 8.77 14.41 42.53
C GLN A 415 10.03 14.40 41.64
N GLY A 416 10.37 13.25 41.08
CA GLY A 416 11.46 13.15 40.14
C GLY A 416 11.27 14.01 38.88
N ILE A 417 10.07 13.98 38.27
CA ILE A 417 9.75 14.81 37.10
C ILE A 417 9.75 16.30 37.47
N GLN A 418 9.17 16.68 38.61
CA GLN A 418 9.19 18.06 39.07
C GLN A 418 10.62 18.59 39.30
N TYR A 419 11.52 17.75 39.81
CA TYR A 419 12.93 18.09 39.94
C TYR A 419 13.57 18.31 38.57
N LEU A 420 13.32 17.44 37.59
CA LEU A 420 13.90 17.54 36.24
C LEU A 420 13.44 18.82 35.52
N ILE A 421 12.17 19.20 35.70
CA ILE A 421 11.62 20.45 35.16
C ILE A 421 12.27 21.66 35.85
N LYS A 422 12.40 21.63 37.16
CA LYS A 422 12.99 22.72 37.93
C LYS A 422 14.47 22.96 37.59
N GLU A 423 15.22 21.91 37.36
CA GLU A 423 16.64 22.00 37.01
C GLU A 423 16.86 22.26 35.50
N GLY A 424 15.78 22.39 34.71
CA GLY A 424 15.86 22.61 33.26
C GLY A 424 16.43 21.43 32.46
N ILE A 425 16.39 20.22 33.03
CA ILE A 425 16.81 18.97 32.35
C ILE A 425 15.67 18.48 31.44
N MET A 426 14.43 18.74 31.86
CA MET A 426 13.22 18.50 31.09
C MET A 426 12.48 19.83 30.92
N GLU A 427 12.35 20.28 29.70
CA GLU A 427 11.58 21.48 29.37
C GLU A 427 10.14 21.07 29.00
N ILE A 428 9.18 21.71 29.64
CA ILE A 428 7.76 21.53 29.34
C ILE A 428 7.30 22.74 28.52
N PRO A 429 6.74 22.54 27.32
CA PRO A 429 6.16 23.63 26.55
C PRO A 429 5.11 24.41 27.39
N PRO A 430 4.86 25.70 27.09
CA PRO A 430 3.92 26.53 27.85
C PRO A 430 2.60 25.81 28.11
N THR A 431 2.33 25.46 29.35
CA THR A 431 1.18 24.63 29.74
C THR A 431 0.43 25.30 30.87
N THR A 432 -0.88 25.52 30.70
CA THR A 432 -1.74 26.10 31.76
C THR A 432 -1.95 25.05 32.84
N GLN A 433 -1.64 25.44 34.10
CA GLN A 433 -1.88 24.58 35.25
C GLN A 433 -3.38 24.40 35.48
N GLY A 434 -3.87 23.16 35.47
CA GLY A 434 -5.27 22.84 35.81
C GLY A 434 -5.56 22.96 37.28
N SER A 435 -6.85 23.14 37.62
CA SER A 435 -7.32 23.09 39.01
C SER A 435 -7.39 21.62 39.45
N SER A 436 -6.87 21.31 40.64
CA SER A 436 -6.91 19.93 41.17
C SER A 436 -8.33 19.37 41.19
N SER A 437 -8.62 18.34 40.45
CA SER A 437 -9.93 17.71 40.28
C SER A 437 -10.26 16.65 41.34
N GLY A 438 -9.54 16.64 42.45
CA GLY A 438 -9.85 15.79 43.62
C GLY A 438 -9.43 14.32 43.54
N THR A 439 -8.97 13.81 42.42
CA THR A 439 -8.34 12.49 42.31
C THR A 439 -6.89 12.68 41.86
N ASN A 440 -5.95 12.46 42.78
CA ASN A 440 -4.50 12.52 42.47
C ASN A 440 -4.01 11.20 41.82
N GLU A 441 -4.89 10.40 41.25
CA GLU A 441 -4.55 9.13 40.65
C GLU A 441 -4.05 9.34 39.22
N ILE A 442 -2.82 8.92 38.98
CA ILE A 442 -2.22 8.99 37.61
C ILE A 442 -2.85 7.92 36.75
N PRO A 443 -3.43 8.29 35.58
CA PRO A 443 -4.00 7.32 34.66
C PRO A 443 -2.99 6.24 34.23
N ALA A 444 -3.44 4.99 34.13
CA ALA A 444 -2.58 3.86 33.80
C ALA A 444 -1.84 4.03 32.44
N TRP A 445 -2.44 4.73 31.48
CA TRP A 445 -1.81 5.00 30.19
C TRP A 445 -0.55 5.87 30.28
N ILE A 446 -0.43 6.75 31.28
CA ILE A 446 0.80 7.52 31.54
C ILE A 446 1.91 6.59 31.98
N LYS A 447 1.61 5.55 32.78
CA LYS A 447 2.60 4.52 33.16
C LYS A 447 3.08 3.73 31.94
N ASN A 448 2.17 3.38 31.05
CA ASN A 448 2.50 2.72 29.82
C ASN A 448 3.43 3.58 28.94
N ASN A 449 3.11 4.88 28.80
CA ASN A 449 3.96 5.82 28.08
C ASN A 449 5.38 5.90 28.69
N ALA A 450 5.49 5.87 30.00
CA ALA A 450 6.79 5.89 30.68
C ALA A 450 7.61 4.61 30.39
N GLY A 451 6.97 3.44 30.35
CA GLY A 451 7.60 2.19 29.94
C GLY A 451 8.08 2.24 28.49
N TRP A 452 7.22 2.67 27.58
CA TRP A 452 7.56 2.79 26.15
C TRP A 452 8.69 3.80 25.92
N TRP A 453 8.71 4.90 26.69
CA TRP A 453 9.79 5.86 26.63
C TRP A 453 11.11 5.28 27.14
N ALA A 454 11.08 4.53 28.23
CA ALA A 454 12.24 3.82 28.76
C ALA A 454 12.83 2.82 27.74
N ASP A 455 11.94 2.11 27.02
CA ASP A 455 12.32 1.13 26.00
C ASP A 455 12.72 1.80 24.66
N GLY A 456 12.60 3.14 24.54
CA GLY A 456 12.88 3.87 23.31
C GLY A 456 11.80 3.70 22.22
N ALA A 457 10.63 3.17 22.58
CA ALA A 457 9.50 3.00 21.68
C ALA A 457 8.76 4.31 21.38
N ILE A 458 8.88 5.32 22.23
CA ILE A 458 8.43 6.70 21.99
C ILE A 458 9.59 7.66 22.28
N ASP A 459 9.56 8.83 21.63
CA ASP A 459 10.56 9.88 21.78
C ASP A 459 10.33 10.72 23.05
N ASP A 460 11.27 11.62 23.34
CA ASP A 460 11.23 12.49 24.50
C ASP A 460 10.03 13.45 24.43
N SER A 461 9.65 13.91 23.24
CA SER A 461 8.53 14.84 23.05
C SER A 461 7.18 14.19 23.36
N SER A 462 6.98 12.95 22.93
CA SER A 462 5.78 12.16 23.22
C SER A 462 5.60 11.89 24.71
N PHE A 463 6.70 11.63 25.41
CA PHE A 463 6.66 11.49 26.87
C PHE A 463 6.32 12.80 27.57
N VAL A 464 6.92 13.94 27.14
CA VAL A 464 6.63 15.28 27.66
C VAL A 464 5.16 15.66 27.47
N GLN A 465 4.50 15.26 26.38
CA GLN A 465 3.05 15.48 26.20
C GLN A 465 2.23 14.77 27.29
N GLY A 466 2.62 13.55 27.68
CA GLY A 466 2.00 12.88 28.84
C GLY A 466 2.15 13.67 30.14
N ILE A 467 3.30 14.29 30.36
CA ILE A 467 3.55 15.15 31.53
C ILE A 467 2.71 16.43 31.43
N GLN A 468 2.59 17.05 30.26
CA GLN A 468 1.71 18.21 30.04
C GLN A 468 0.25 17.89 30.37
N TYR A 469 -0.23 16.70 30.02
CA TYR A 469 -1.56 16.25 30.42
C TYR A 469 -1.74 16.23 31.93
N LEU A 470 -0.80 15.65 32.70
CA LEU A 470 -0.85 15.62 34.16
C LEU A 470 -0.90 17.03 34.76
N ILE A 471 -0.22 17.99 34.14
CA ILE A 471 -0.22 19.40 34.56
C ILE A 471 -1.58 20.05 34.24
N LYS A 472 -2.10 19.86 33.02
CA LYS A 472 -3.41 20.40 32.60
C LYS A 472 -4.57 19.89 33.46
N GLU A 473 -4.54 18.61 33.83
CA GLU A 473 -5.57 17.99 34.68
C GLU A 473 -5.37 18.32 36.18
N GLY A 474 -4.32 19.03 36.56
CA GLY A 474 -4.02 19.36 37.95
C GLY A 474 -3.60 18.17 38.80
N ILE A 475 -3.24 17.05 38.19
CA ILE A 475 -2.72 15.84 38.86
C ILE A 475 -1.26 16.07 39.28
N MET A 476 -0.52 16.82 38.51
CA MET A 476 0.84 17.25 38.81
C MET A 476 0.93 18.80 38.84
N SER A 477 1.50 19.38 39.87
CA SER A 477 1.74 20.82 39.93
C SER A 477 3.19 21.16 39.60
N ILE A 478 3.38 22.19 38.75
CA ILE A 478 4.68 22.80 38.54
C ILE A 478 4.78 23.93 39.58
N THR A 479 5.45 23.68 40.69
CA THR A 479 5.82 24.79 41.61
C THR A 479 7.06 25.44 41.07
N SER A 480 6.95 26.71 40.64
CA SER A 480 8.05 27.58 40.27
C SER A 480 9.02 27.83 41.44
#